data_0c3b02d737aaf37c7c3d29fde33c37f2
#
_entry.id   0c3b02d737aaf37c7c3d29fde33c37f2
#
_cell.length_a   1.000
_cell.length_b   1.000
_cell.length_c   1.000
_cell.angle_alpha   90.00
_cell.angle_beta   90.00
_cell.angle_gamma   90.00
#
_symmetry.space_group_name_H-M   'P 1'
#
loop_
_entity.id
_entity.type
_entity.pdbx_description
1 polymer ?
#
loop_
_entity_poly.entity_id
_entity_poly.type
_entity_poly.pdbx_seq_one_letter_code
_entity_poly.pdbx_strand_id
1 'polypeptide(L)'
;MDEKAATRDELHHAAKALGLDLPAKATKAEVLEALASPAAQRNTDSHREDGHDGADDDAEETDAGGRVSARPDAASSRDGKPRIASQMEAFRVLAQARAEGQMVPLPRMLTGNDRRTHVRQTIREDHQLRIARHNEEAFGKFDKLASSRFSFFRGTALLFYRDMAGDDSWMPTVLAAGDVHPENFGVMPNADNVPIFGINDYDEVFYAPFTWDLKRGATGFLIAAEEIGDYGSGKRRKIARSFVRGYADKVNVYAADNTEESADLRRDNAPELIADLFDDATSGGRAKWLTKKYYNENKTGFRASKKLVPITSRRDEFQELIDRYVAESGLVVPPRAGTMRVKDVAERRGQGTASLGLVRYYVMIEGPHADASDDLLLEFKQARRSALDGLVPHSEHVVDGNADRVVHGQRVQLVSGDVFY
;
A
#
# COMPACT_ATOMS: atom_id res chain seq x y z
N MET A 1 14.45 -15.71 -19.04
CA MET A 1 15.37 -14.59 -18.72
C MET A 1 16.36 -14.49 -19.85
N ASP A 2 16.61 -13.32 -20.41
CA ASP A 2 17.59 -13.18 -21.47
C ASP A 2 18.99 -13.24 -20.83
N GLU A 3 19.66 -14.39 -20.96
CA GLU A 3 20.94 -14.73 -20.29
C GLU A 3 22.07 -13.72 -20.55
N LYS A 4 21.93 -12.93 -21.61
CA LYS A 4 22.91 -11.90 -21.99
C LYS A 4 22.76 -10.60 -21.19
N ALA A 5 21.60 -10.31 -20.61
CA ALA A 5 21.31 -9.07 -19.91
C ALA A 5 21.48 -9.17 -18.38
N ALA A 6 21.49 -10.37 -17.79
CA ALA A 6 21.58 -10.56 -16.35
C ALA A 6 22.98 -10.22 -15.79
N THR A 7 23.00 -9.57 -14.65
CA THR A 7 24.24 -9.28 -13.92
C THR A 7 24.81 -10.55 -13.25
N ARG A 8 26.09 -10.54 -12.89
CA ARG A 8 26.74 -11.65 -12.18
C ARG A 8 26.02 -12.00 -10.88
N ASP A 9 25.59 -10.98 -10.12
CA ASP A 9 24.97 -11.16 -8.81
C ASP A 9 23.56 -11.75 -8.92
N GLU A 10 22.79 -11.38 -9.94
CA GLU A 10 21.50 -11.99 -10.26
C GLU A 10 21.63 -13.46 -10.64
N LEU A 11 22.66 -13.81 -11.40
CA LEU A 11 22.93 -15.20 -11.79
C LEU A 11 23.40 -16.04 -10.59
N HIS A 12 24.22 -15.47 -9.69
CA HIS A 12 24.60 -16.12 -8.44
C HIS A 12 23.39 -16.39 -7.55
N HIS A 13 22.45 -15.44 -7.49
CA HIS A 13 21.23 -15.60 -6.71
C HIS A 13 20.34 -16.71 -7.29
N ALA A 14 20.24 -16.77 -8.63
CA ALA A 14 19.51 -17.83 -9.33
C ALA A 14 20.13 -19.21 -9.10
N ALA A 15 21.47 -19.34 -9.17
CA ALA A 15 22.18 -20.59 -8.91
C ALA A 15 21.97 -21.07 -7.47
N LYS A 16 22.02 -20.17 -6.49
CA LYS A 16 21.75 -20.50 -5.09
C LYS A 16 20.31 -20.92 -4.83
N ALA A 17 19.35 -20.29 -5.51
CA ALA A 17 17.93 -20.69 -5.43
C ALA A 17 17.66 -22.09 -5.98
N LEU A 18 18.48 -22.56 -6.92
CA LEU A 18 18.46 -23.91 -7.47
C LEU A 18 19.33 -24.90 -6.67
N GLY A 19 19.82 -24.51 -5.49
CA GLY A 19 20.63 -25.37 -4.63
C GLY A 19 22.06 -25.63 -5.16
N LEU A 20 22.57 -24.82 -6.09
CA LEU A 20 23.92 -24.92 -6.60
C LEU A 20 24.85 -24.13 -5.70
N ASP A 21 25.80 -24.79 -5.05
CA ASP A 21 26.80 -24.16 -4.17
C ASP A 21 28.01 -23.71 -5.01
N LEU A 22 28.05 -22.41 -5.31
CA LEU A 22 29.14 -21.81 -6.11
C LEU A 22 29.97 -20.87 -5.25
N PRO A 23 31.32 -20.83 -5.47
CA PRO A 23 32.17 -19.88 -4.76
C PRO A 23 31.71 -18.44 -4.96
N ALA A 24 31.73 -17.62 -3.91
CA ALA A 24 31.34 -16.20 -3.97
C ALA A 24 32.14 -15.36 -5.01
N LYS A 25 33.30 -15.86 -5.45
CA LYS A 25 34.14 -15.23 -6.47
C LYS A 25 33.98 -15.81 -7.88
N ALA A 26 33.06 -16.76 -8.09
CA ALA A 26 32.81 -17.35 -9.40
C ALA A 26 32.50 -16.26 -10.45
N THR A 27 33.05 -16.40 -11.62
CA THR A 27 32.83 -15.47 -12.74
C THR A 27 31.42 -15.66 -13.33
N LYS A 28 30.93 -14.67 -14.08
CA LYS A 28 29.60 -14.77 -14.76
C LYS A 28 29.53 -16.00 -15.68
N ALA A 29 30.64 -16.36 -16.33
CA ALA A 29 30.72 -17.53 -17.22
C ALA A 29 30.60 -18.85 -16.44
N GLU A 30 31.26 -18.99 -15.31
CA GLU A 30 31.17 -20.18 -14.43
C GLU A 30 29.79 -20.34 -13.82
N VAL A 31 29.11 -19.23 -13.48
CA VAL A 31 27.73 -19.28 -12.95
C VAL A 31 26.76 -19.71 -14.05
N LEU A 32 26.89 -19.19 -15.27
CA LEU A 32 26.06 -19.60 -16.40
C LEU A 32 26.26 -21.08 -16.79
N GLU A 33 27.50 -21.57 -16.75
CA GLU A 33 27.82 -22.97 -17.00
C GLU A 33 27.20 -23.90 -15.94
N ALA A 34 27.24 -23.49 -14.67
CA ALA A 34 26.60 -24.23 -13.58
C ALA A 34 25.06 -24.26 -13.70
N LEU A 35 24.46 -23.14 -14.11
CA LEU A 35 23.01 -23.06 -14.36
C LEU A 35 22.56 -23.88 -15.57
N ALA A 36 23.42 -24.10 -16.56
CA ALA A 36 23.16 -24.93 -17.73
C ALA A 36 23.43 -26.44 -17.47
N SER A 37 23.93 -26.79 -16.28
CA SER A 37 24.30 -28.17 -15.95
C SER A 37 23.09 -29.11 -15.79
N PRO A 38 23.23 -30.42 -16.03
CA PRO A 38 22.17 -31.41 -15.80
C PRO A 38 21.71 -31.50 -14.33
N ALA A 39 22.49 -31.00 -13.38
CA ALA A 39 22.13 -30.92 -11.98
C ALA A 39 21.12 -29.80 -11.71
N ALA A 40 21.28 -28.66 -12.38
CA ALA A 40 20.30 -27.55 -12.33
C ALA A 40 18.97 -27.94 -12.98
N GLN A 41 19.01 -28.68 -14.10
CA GLN A 41 17.82 -29.15 -14.79
C GLN A 41 17.01 -30.18 -13.96
N ARG A 42 17.67 -31.05 -13.23
CA ARG A 42 17.00 -32.00 -12.32
C ARG A 42 16.29 -31.30 -11.16
N ASN A 43 16.81 -30.21 -10.65
CA ASN A 43 16.17 -29.44 -9.60
C ASN A 43 14.96 -28.61 -10.09
N THR A 44 14.91 -28.23 -11.36
CA THR A 44 13.73 -27.60 -11.97
C THR A 44 12.61 -28.60 -12.27
N ASP A 45 12.96 -29.84 -12.60
CA ASP A 45 11.99 -30.91 -12.89
C ASP A 45 11.37 -31.48 -11.61
N SER A 46 12.13 -31.58 -10.49
CA SER A 46 11.59 -32.02 -9.20
C SER A 46 10.57 -31.02 -8.60
N HIS A 47 10.56 -29.77 -9.03
CA HIS A 47 9.54 -28.78 -8.68
C HIS A 47 8.31 -28.79 -9.61
N ARG A 48 8.33 -29.56 -10.70
CA ARG A 48 7.20 -29.71 -11.62
C ARG A 48 6.38 -30.99 -11.41
N GLU A 49 6.91 -32.00 -10.73
CA GLU A 49 6.25 -33.32 -10.57
C GLU A 49 5.38 -33.46 -9.31
N ASP A 50 5.39 -32.49 -8.37
CA ASP A 50 4.51 -32.54 -7.18
C ASP A 50 3.09 -32.00 -7.42
N GLY A 51 2.57 -32.13 -8.62
CA GLY A 51 1.25 -31.67 -9.04
C GLY A 51 0.44 -32.72 -9.79
N HIS A 52 0.35 -33.96 -9.32
CA HIS A 52 -0.76 -34.87 -9.71
C HIS A 52 -0.83 -36.08 -8.85
N ASP A 53 -2.07 -36.53 -8.67
CA ASP A 53 -2.61 -37.83 -8.21
C ASP A 53 -2.84 -38.02 -6.73
N GLY A 54 -4.11 -38.18 -6.45
CA GLY A 54 -4.70 -38.81 -5.27
C GLY A 54 -6.19 -38.94 -5.46
N ALA A 55 -6.55 -40.03 -6.15
CA ALA A 55 -7.92 -40.47 -6.37
C ALA A 55 -8.61 -40.92 -5.08
N ASP A 56 -9.90 -40.78 -5.11
CA ASP A 56 -10.98 -41.50 -4.45
C ASP A 56 -10.64 -42.59 -3.45
N ASP A 57 -11.22 -42.46 -2.26
CA ASP A 57 -11.80 -43.64 -1.56
C ASP A 57 -13.01 -43.20 -0.74
N ASP A 58 -14.16 -43.70 -1.17
CA ASP A 58 -15.44 -43.69 -0.47
C ASP A 58 -15.37 -44.58 0.78
N ALA A 59 -15.74 -44.02 1.92
CA ALA A 59 -16.23 -44.81 3.04
C ALA A 59 -17.37 -44.08 3.74
N GLU A 60 -18.56 -44.55 3.53
CA GLU A 60 -19.74 -44.27 4.33
C GLU A 60 -19.53 -44.70 5.79
N GLU A 61 -19.75 -43.79 6.73
CA GLU A 61 -20.17 -44.16 8.08
C GLU A 61 -21.24 -43.21 8.59
N THR A 62 -22.35 -43.81 8.99
CA THR A 62 -23.60 -43.21 9.41
C THR A 62 -23.59 -42.84 10.89
N ASP A 63 -24.28 -41.73 11.15
CA ASP A 63 -25.16 -41.39 12.28
C ASP A 63 -24.59 -40.97 13.62
N ALA A 64 -24.84 -39.74 13.99
CA ALA A 64 -25.61 -39.26 15.13
C ALA A 64 -25.52 -37.75 15.36
N GLY A 65 -26.65 -37.09 15.16
CA GLY A 65 -27.18 -35.93 15.88
C GLY A 65 -26.26 -34.72 16.24
N GLY A 66 -26.21 -33.69 15.40
CA GLY A 66 -25.69 -32.36 15.78
C GLY A 66 -25.89 -31.36 14.69
N ARG A 67 -26.66 -30.34 14.92
CA ARG A 67 -27.05 -29.25 14.00
C ARG A 67 -25.92 -28.83 13.06
N VAL A 68 -26.08 -29.20 11.80
CA VAL A 68 -25.26 -28.66 10.71
C VAL A 68 -25.67 -27.19 10.50
N SER A 69 -24.82 -26.27 10.85
CA SER A 69 -24.93 -24.90 10.36
C SER A 69 -24.67 -24.94 8.85
N ALA A 70 -25.66 -24.52 8.07
CA ALA A 70 -25.57 -24.45 6.63
C ALA A 70 -24.29 -23.70 6.21
N ARG A 71 -23.45 -24.36 5.41
CA ARG A 71 -22.39 -23.67 4.65
C ARG A 71 -23.08 -22.59 3.81
N PRO A 72 -22.65 -21.33 3.83
CA PRO A 72 -23.19 -20.34 2.92
C PRO A 72 -22.87 -20.81 1.51
N ASP A 73 -23.89 -21.03 0.71
CA ASP A 73 -23.79 -21.40 -0.69
C ASP A 73 -22.78 -20.48 -1.40
N ALA A 74 -21.86 -21.10 -2.13
CA ALA A 74 -20.93 -20.38 -3.00
C ALA A 74 -21.76 -19.70 -4.09
N ALA A 75 -22.16 -18.44 -3.82
CA ALA A 75 -22.90 -17.63 -4.78
C ALA A 75 -22.02 -17.44 -6.03
N SER A 76 -22.41 -18.03 -7.14
CA SER A 76 -21.77 -17.81 -8.44
C SER A 76 -21.95 -16.33 -8.84
N SER A 77 -20.90 -15.72 -9.37
CA SER A 77 -21.03 -14.41 -9.99
C SER A 77 -21.92 -14.50 -11.21
N ARG A 78 -22.58 -13.40 -11.62
CA ARG A 78 -23.36 -13.32 -12.86
C ARG A 78 -22.59 -13.82 -14.09
N ASP A 79 -21.27 -13.86 -14.01
CA ASP A 79 -20.34 -14.29 -15.08
C ASP A 79 -19.88 -15.75 -14.94
N GLY A 80 -20.51 -16.55 -14.07
CA GLY A 80 -20.17 -17.98 -13.90
C GLY A 80 -18.81 -18.27 -13.23
N LYS A 81 -18.08 -17.26 -12.76
CA LYS A 81 -16.79 -17.42 -12.10
C LYS A 81 -16.99 -17.60 -10.58
N PRO A 82 -16.25 -18.49 -9.92
CA PRO A 82 -16.34 -18.66 -8.48
C PRO A 82 -15.91 -17.37 -7.77
N ARG A 83 -16.79 -16.85 -6.92
CA ARG A 83 -16.43 -15.73 -6.04
C ARG A 83 -15.49 -16.23 -4.94
N ILE A 84 -14.45 -15.44 -4.66
CA ILE A 84 -13.64 -15.65 -3.46
C ILE A 84 -14.53 -15.34 -2.26
N ALA A 85 -14.74 -16.32 -1.38
CA ALA A 85 -15.53 -16.12 -0.17
C ALA A 85 -14.87 -15.06 0.71
N SER A 86 -15.64 -14.06 1.14
CA SER A 86 -15.18 -13.06 2.08
C SER A 86 -15.09 -13.66 3.48
N GLN A 87 -13.97 -13.46 4.14
CA GLN A 87 -13.77 -13.84 5.55
C GLN A 87 -14.03 -12.68 6.52
N MET A 88 -14.49 -11.55 6.00
CA MET A 88 -14.67 -10.32 6.77
C MET A 88 -15.52 -10.52 8.02
N GLU A 89 -16.66 -11.19 7.88
CA GLU A 89 -17.57 -11.42 9.01
C GLU A 89 -16.94 -12.34 10.07
N ALA A 90 -16.24 -13.38 9.66
CA ALA A 90 -15.53 -14.27 10.59
C ALA A 90 -14.47 -13.49 11.40
N PHE A 91 -13.76 -12.57 10.78
CA PHE A 91 -12.79 -11.72 11.48
C PHE A 91 -13.44 -10.67 12.36
N ARG A 92 -14.62 -10.14 11.99
CA ARG A 92 -15.39 -9.23 12.84
C ARG A 92 -15.85 -9.95 14.13
N VAL A 93 -16.38 -11.15 14.00
CA VAL A 93 -16.77 -12.00 15.15
C VAL A 93 -15.56 -12.32 16.02
N LEU A 94 -14.41 -12.66 15.43
CA LEU A 94 -13.17 -12.91 16.15
C LEU A 94 -12.71 -11.66 16.92
N ALA A 95 -12.71 -10.49 16.30
CA ALA A 95 -12.31 -9.24 16.94
C ALA A 95 -13.21 -8.91 18.13
N GLN A 96 -14.52 -9.06 17.98
CA GLN A 96 -15.49 -8.84 19.05
C GLN A 96 -15.30 -9.82 20.19
N ALA A 97 -15.18 -11.12 19.91
CA ALA A 97 -14.96 -12.15 20.93
C ALA A 97 -13.71 -11.87 21.77
N ARG A 98 -12.63 -11.40 21.10
CA ARG A 98 -11.41 -11.02 21.83
C ARG A 98 -11.57 -9.77 22.68
N ALA A 99 -12.29 -8.77 22.18
CA ALA A 99 -12.60 -7.56 22.96
C ALA A 99 -13.41 -7.87 24.22
N GLU A 100 -14.27 -8.88 24.15
CA GLU A 100 -15.05 -9.41 25.28
C GLU A 100 -14.26 -10.33 26.22
N GLY A 101 -12.97 -10.56 25.95
CA GLY A 101 -12.09 -11.39 26.76
C GLY A 101 -12.23 -12.90 26.55
N GLN A 102 -12.87 -13.31 25.44
CA GLN A 102 -12.99 -14.74 25.11
C GLN A 102 -11.63 -15.34 24.71
N MET A 103 -11.41 -16.60 25.10
CA MET A 103 -10.26 -17.38 24.67
C MET A 103 -10.48 -17.91 23.25
N VAL A 104 -9.83 -17.30 22.28
CA VAL A 104 -9.94 -17.66 20.86
C VAL A 104 -8.56 -17.87 20.24
N PRO A 105 -8.42 -18.78 19.26
CA PRO A 105 -7.17 -18.97 18.54
C PRO A 105 -6.80 -17.69 17.78
N LEU A 106 -5.53 -17.26 17.89
CA LEU A 106 -5.03 -16.07 17.21
C LEU A 106 -4.52 -16.42 15.82
N PRO A 107 -4.93 -15.70 14.75
CA PRO A 107 -4.48 -16.01 13.39
C PRO A 107 -2.95 -16.02 13.25
N ARG A 108 -2.25 -15.17 13.97
CA ARG A 108 -0.77 -15.12 13.98
C ARG A 108 -0.11 -16.34 14.63
N MET A 109 -0.85 -17.14 15.42
CA MET A 109 -0.35 -18.36 16.06
C MET A 109 -0.62 -19.62 15.22
N LEU A 110 -1.35 -19.50 14.12
CA LEU A 110 -1.54 -20.61 13.19
C LEU A 110 -0.20 -21.06 12.61
N THR A 111 -0.04 -22.36 12.41
CA THR A 111 1.18 -22.98 11.88
C THR A 111 0.88 -23.89 10.69
N GLY A 112 1.91 -24.34 10.00
CA GLY A 112 1.78 -25.31 8.92
C GLY A 112 0.78 -24.91 7.83
N ASN A 113 -0.11 -25.81 7.46
CA ASN A 113 -1.11 -25.62 6.40
C ASN A 113 -2.15 -24.54 6.76
N ASP A 114 -2.56 -24.45 8.02
CA ASP A 114 -3.57 -23.49 8.45
C ASP A 114 -3.05 -22.05 8.29
N ARG A 115 -1.79 -21.81 8.66
CA ARG A 115 -1.14 -20.50 8.42
C ARG A 115 -1.02 -20.20 6.93
N ARG A 116 -0.60 -21.16 6.11
CA ARG A 116 -0.53 -20.98 4.65
C ARG A 116 -1.90 -20.69 4.05
N THR A 117 -2.92 -21.37 4.48
CA THR A 117 -4.30 -21.18 4.04
C THR A 117 -4.80 -19.79 4.41
N HIS A 118 -4.63 -19.37 5.66
CA HIS A 118 -4.98 -18.04 6.14
C HIS A 118 -4.31 -16.94 5.31
N VAL A 119 -2.99 -17.02 5.13
CA VAL A 119 -2.23 -16.05 4.34
C VAL A 119 -2.73 -15.98 2.88
N ARG A 120 -2.88 -17.14 2.24
CA ARG A 120 -3.35 -17.24 0.85
C ARG A 120 -4.75 -16.67 0.67
N GLN A 121 -5.69 -17.05 1.53
CA GLN A 121 -7.08 -16.59 1.44
C GLN A 121 -7.17 -15.07 1.68
N THR A 122 -6.46 -14.55 2.68
CA THR A 122 -6.42 -13.11 2.96
C THR A 122 -5.87 -12.32 1.79
N ILE A 123 -4.75 -12.74 1.21
CA ILE A 123 -4.15 -12.06 0.05
C ILE A 123 -5.09 -12.13 -1.17
N ARG A 124 -5.74 -13.27 -1.43
CA ARG A 124 -6.69 -13.40 -2.54
C ARG A 124 -7.92 -12.51 -2.34
N GLU A 125 -8.44 -12.43 -1.12
CA GLU A 125 -9.58 -11.56 -0.81
C GLU A 125 -9.22 -10.08 -0.98
N ASP A 126 -8.09 -9.63 -0.46
CA ASP A 126 -7.60 -8.24 -0.60
C ASP A 126 -7.41 -7.84 -2.08
N HIS A 127 -7.10 -8.83 -2.94
CA HIS A 127 -6.82 -8.59 -4.35
C HIS A 127 -7.97 -9.03 -5.28
N GLN A 128 -9.12 -9.44 -4.74
CA GLN A 128 -10.20 -10.02 -5.56
C GLN A 128 -10.68 -9.13 -6.70
N LEU A 129 -10.76 -7.81 -6.50
CA LEU A 129 -11.16 -6.86 -7.56
C LEU A 129 -10.14 -6.83 -8.70
N ARG A 130 -8.86 -6.90 -8.38
CA ARG A 130 -7.76 -6.92 -9.36
C ARG A 130 -7.73 -8.25 -10.12
N ILE A 131 -7.90 -9.34 -9.40
CA ILE A 131 -7.97 -10.70 -9.99
C ILE A 131 -9.17 -10.79 -10.94
N ALA A 132 -10.33 -10.25 -10.54
CA ALA A 132 -11.54 -10.26 -11.37
C ALA A 132 -11.41 -9.45 -12.65
N ARG A 133 -10.60 -8.40 -12.67
CA ARG A 133 -10.35 -7.56 -13.86
C ARG A 133 -9.38 -8.19 -14.85
N HIS A 134 -8.75 -9.32 -14.51
CA HIS A 134 -7.79 -10.05 -15.37
C HIS A 134 -6.73 -9.16 -16.03
N ASN A 135 -6.27 -8.12 -15.36
CA ASN A 135 -5.24 -7.27 -15.92
C ASN A 135 -3.83 -7.79 -15.58
N GLU A 136 -2.88 -7.56 -16.49
CA GLU A 136 -1.48 -7.94 -16.29
C GLU A 136 -0.86 -7.30 -15.04
N GLU A 137 -1.36 -6.15 -14.63
CA GLU A 137 -0.90 -5.44 -13.43
C GLU A 137 -1.21 -6.20 -12.15
N ALA A 138 -2.27 -7.03 -12.12
CA ALA A 138 -2.57 -7.88 -10.96
C ALA A 138 -1.47 -8.93 -10.74
N PHE A 139 -0.98 -9.54 -11.81
CA PHE A 139 0.14 -10.48 -11.74
C PHE A 139 1.44 -9.77 -11.35
N GLY A 140 1.75 -8.65 -11.98
CA GLY A 140 2.90 -7.81 -11.62
C GLY A 140 2.90 -7.36 -10.16
N LYS A 141 1.71 -7.21 -9.53
CA LYS A 141 1.62 -6.96 -8.09
C LYS A 141 2.11 -8.14 -7.26
N PHE A 142 1.72 -9.37 -7.60
CA PHE A 142 2.19 -10.55 -6.86
C PHE A 142 3.69 -10.75 -6.99
N ASP A 143 4.26 -10.52 -8.18
CA ASP A 143 5.72 -10.52 -8.38
C ASP A 143 6.40 -9.46 -7.51
N LYS A 144 5.82 -8.27 -7.44
CA LYS A 144 6.33 -7.20 -6.59
C LYS A 144 6.24 -7.53 -5.10
N LEU A 145 5.14 -8.15 -4.65
CA LEU A 145 5.01 -8.63 -3.26
C LEU A 145 6.05 -9.71 -2.93
N ALA A 146 6.37 -10.57 -3.89
CA ALA A 146 7.34 -11.64 -3.71
C ALA A 146 8.80 -11.16 -3.78
N SER A 147 9.06 -9.94 -4.24
CA SER A 147 10.42 -9.43 -4.49
C SER A 147 11.23 -9.18 -3.21
N SER A 148 10.59 -8.80 -2.11
CA SER A 148 11.25 -8.60 -0.82
C SER A 148 10.25 -8.67 0.34
N ARG A 149 10.75 -8.88 1.57
CA ARG A 149 9.92 -8.83 2.79
C ARG A 149 9.31 -7.44 3.01
N PHE A 150 10.05 -6.39 2.69
CA PHE A 150 9.55 -5.03 2.81
C PHE A 150 8.43 -4.75 1.80
N SER A 151 8.59 -5.17 0.54
CA SER A 151 7.52 -5.09 -0.47
C SER A 151 6.29 -5.91 -0.07
N PHE A 152 6.47 -7.11 0.48
CA PHE A 152 5.39 -7.93 1.01
C PHE A 152 4.66 -7.22 2.15
N PHE A 153 5.40 -6.71 3.15
CA PHE A 153 4.84 -5.99 4.29
C PHE A 153 3.99 -4.79 3.86
N ARG A 154 4.51 -3.96 2.95
CA ARG A 154 3.80 -2.79 2.41
C ARG A 154 2.51 -3.16 1.69
N GLY A 155 2.52 -4.23 0.93
CA GLY A 155 1.39 -4.61 0.09
C GLY A 155 0.36 -5.52 0.75
N THR A 156 0.52 -5.86 2.04
CA THR A 156 -0.35 -6.81 2.76
C THR A 156 -0.84 -6.26 4.11
N ALA A 157 -1.32 -5.02 4.13
CA ALA A 157 -1.87 -4.39 5.34
C ALA A 157 -3.01 -5.22 5.93
N LEU A 158 -3.93 -5.72 5.11
CA LEU A 158 -5.04 -6.56 5.57
C LEU A 158 -4.55 -7.83 6.30
N LEU A 159 -3.50 -8.48 5.83
CA LEU A 159 -2.95 -9.66 6.51
C LEU A 159 -2.38 -9.30 7.88
N PHE A 160 -1.63 -8.19 7.95
CA PHE A 160 -1.08 -7.70 9.20
C PHE A 160 -2.17 -7.43 10.24
N TYR A 161 -3.22 -6.72 9.84
CA TYR A 161 -4.30 -6.35 10.75
C TYR A 161 -5.22 -7.52 11.10
N ARG A 162 -5.45 -8.48 10.21
CA ARG A 162 -6.13 -9.74 10.54
C ARG A 162 -5.39 -10.53 11.61
N ASP A 163 -4.08 -10.54 11.59
CA ASP A 163 -3.26 -11.15 12.64
C ASP A 163 -3.39 -10.44 13.99
N MET A 164 -3.89 -9.20 14.01
CA MET A 164 -4.10 -8.37 15.19
C MET A 164 -5.57 -8.15 15.55
N ALA A 165 -6.51 -8.78 14.82
CA ALA A 165 -7.94 -8.58 15.04
C ALA A 165 -8.33 -8.69 16.53
N GLY A 166 -8.91 -7.62 17.09
CA GLY A 166 -9.28 -7.51 18.51
C GLY A 166 -8.14 -7.33 19.50
N ASP A 167 -6.88 -7.20 19.04
CA ASP A 167 -5.77 -6.85 19.93
C ASP A 167 -5.93 -5.43 20.48
N ASP A 168 -5.47 -5.22 21.71
CA ASP A 168 -5.42 -3.91 22.35
C ASP A 168 -6.78 -3.18 22.43
N SER A 169 -7.90 -3.92 22.42
CA SER A 169 -9.25 -3.35 22.47
C SER A 169 -9.52 -2.46 23.68
N TRP A 170 -8.71 -2.57 24.71
CA TRP A 170 -8.75 -1.76 25.93
C TRP A 170 -7.92 -0.47 25.84
N MET A 171 -7.12 -0.30 24.78
CA MET A 171 -6.34 0.91 24.54
C MET A 171 -7.20 2.01 23.92
N PRO A 172 -6.85 3.29 24.13
CA PRO A 172 -7.56 4.40 23.49
C PRO A 172 -7.64 4.23 21.97
N THR A 173 -8.84 4.40 21.45
CA THR A 173 -9.11 4.44 20.01
C THR A 173 -8.82 5.85 19.47
N VAL A 174 -8.06 5.91 18.40
CA VAL A 174 -7.71 7.15 17.68
C VAL A 174 -7.99 6.96 16.18
N LEU A 175 -7.99 8.04 15.42
CA LEU A 175 -7.94 7.96 13.97
C LEU A 175 -6.52 7.56 13.54
N ALA A 176 -6.30 6.25 13.41
CA ALA A 176 -5.03 5.67 13.03
C ALA A 176 -4.73 5.85 11.53
N ALA A 177 -3.48 6.04 11.14
CA ALA A 177 -3.06 6.15 9.74
C ALA A 177 -3.23 4.83 8.96
N GLY A 178 -3.10 3.71 9.65
CA GLY A 178 -3.43 2.36 9.15
C GLY A 178 -2.36 1.70 8.29
N ASP A 179 -1.50 2.41 7.58
CA ASP A 179 -0.39 1.82 6.81
C ASP A 179 0.95 2.50 7.10
N VAL A 180 1.33 2.51 8.38
CA VAL A 180 2.55 3.18 8.84
C VAL A 180 3.79 2.38 8.45
N HIS A 181 4.59 2.96 7.54
CA HIS A 181 5.91 2.44 7.16
C HIS A 181 6.78 3.59 6.60
N PRO A 182 8.13 3.44 6.52
CA PRO A 182 9.03 4.55 6.16
C PRO A 182 8.69 5.30 4.87
N GLU A 183 8.18 4.60 3.85
CA GLU A 183 7.87 5.22 2.55
C GLU A 183 6.50 5.93 2.50
N ASN A 184 5.69 5.85 3.57
CA ASN A 184 4.47 6.63 3.71
C ASN A 184 4.67 7.92 4.51
N PHE A 185 5.92 8.36 4.64
CA PHE A 185 6.29 9.68 5.11
C PHE A 185 7.02 10.42 4.01
N GLY A 186 6.71 11.69 3.82
CA GLY A 186 7.34 12.48 2.77
C GLY A 186 7.05 13.97 2.87
N VAL A 187 7.69 14.71 1.98
CA VAL A 187 7.46 16.15 1.81
C VAL A 187 6.32 16.36 0.82
N MET A 188 5.33 17.14 1.23
CA MET A 188 4.17 17.50 0.41
C MET A 188 3.80 18.98 0.62
N PRO A 189 3.08 19.61 -0.30
CA PRO A 189 2.58 20.96 -0.09
C PRO A 189 1.40 20.94 0.91
N ASN A 190 1.35 21.95 1.78
CA ASN A 190 0.15 22.25 2.55
C ASN A 190 -0.84 23.11 1.75
N ALA A 191 -1.92 23.56 2.40
CA ALA A 191 -2.93 24.44 1.80
C ALA A 191 -2.33 25.71 1.16
N ASP A 192 -1.32 26.29 1.78
CA ASP A 192 -0.64 27.50 1.34
C ASP A 192 0.51 27.22 0.33
N ASN A 193 0.63 25.97 -0.13
CA ASN A 193 1.73 25.52 -0.98
C ASN A 193 3.11 25.59 -0.32
N VAL A 194 3.15 25.55 1.01
CA VAL A 194 4.39 25.46 1.78
C VAL A 194 4.74 24.00 1.97
N PRO A 195 5.98 23.59 1.69
CA PRO A 195 6.40 22.19 1.93
C PRO A 195 6.33 21.83 3.42
N ILE A 196 5.64 20.76 3.73
CA ILE A 196 5.58 20.13 5.07
C ILE A 196 5.97 18.66 4.95
N PHE A 197 6.49 18.09 6.04
CA PHE A 197 6.76 16.66 6.13
C PHE A 197 5.72 15.98 7.01
N GLY A 198 5.15 14.91 6.53
CA GLY A 198 4.14 14.14 7.25
C GLY A 198 3.77 12.84 6.54
N ILE A 199 2.64 12.25 6.94
CA ILE A 199 2.06 11.10 6.27
C ILE A 199 1.52 11.55 4.91
N ASN A 200 1.80 10.77 3.87
CA ASN A 200 1.44 11.08 2.48
C ASN A 200 0.51 10.05 1.83
N ASP A 201 0.03 9.06 2.56
CA ASP A 201 -0.96 8.08 2.08
C ASP A 201 -1.95 7.73 3.19
N TYR A 202 -3.23 8.07 2.97
CA TYR A 202 -4.35 7.90 3.89
C TYR A 202 -5.32 6.80 3.47
N ASP A 203 -4.97 5.94 2.53
CA ASP A 203 -5.85 4.89 1.99
C ASP A 203 -6.37 3.94 3.08
N GLU A 204 -5.58 3.69 4.10
CA GLU A 204 -5.90 2.74 5.18
C GLU A 204 -6.33 3.42 6.48
N VAL A 205 -6.45 4.76 6.51
CA VAL A 205 -6.87 5.48 7.73
C VAL A 205 -8.18 4.92 8.29
N PHE A 206 -8.24 4.70 9.60
CA PHE A 206 -9.42 4.15 10.28
C PHE A 206 -9.35 4.37 11.79
N TYR A 207 -10.49 4.37 12.46
CA TYR A 207 -10.49 4.39 13.92
C TYR A 207 -10.03 3.05 14.49
N ALA A 208 -8.93 3.06 15.25
CA ALA A 208 -8.31 1.87 15.82
C ALA A 208 -7.53 2.19 17.11
N PRO A 209 -7.17 1.18 17.94
CA PRO A 209 -6.25 1.39 19.03
C PRO A 209 -4.94 2.01 18.54
N PHE A 210 -4.49 3.11 19.15
CA PHE A 210 -3.27 3.83 18.72
C PHE A 210 -2.04 2.93 18.60
N THR A 211 -2.00 1.86 19.36
CA THR A 211 -0.92 0.87 19.38
C THR A 211 -0.78 0.12 18.05
N TRP A 212 -1.82 0.07 17.20
CA TRP A 212 -1.76 -0.63 15.93
C TRP A 212 -0.83 0.07 14.95
N ASP A 213 -0.88 1.40 14.88
CA ASP A 213 0.07 2.18 14.08
C ASP A 213 1.50 2.03 14.60
N LEU A 214 1.68 2.04 15.92
CA LEU A 214 3.00 1.85 16.53
C LEU A 214 3.58 0.48 16.23
N LYS A 215 2.77 -0.58 16.31
CA LYS A 215 3.20 -1.95 15.98
C LYS A 215 3.55 -2.08 14.48
N ARG A 216 2.69 -1.52 13.61
CA ARG A 216 2.95 -1.56 12.16
C ARG A 216 4.16 -0.72 11.78
N GLY A 217 4.27 0.50 12.28
CA GLY A 217 5.41 1.38 12.04
C GLY A 217 6.72 0.78 12.53
N ALA A 218 6.78 0.33 13.79
CA ALA A 218 7.98 -0.30 14.34
C ALA A 218 8.40 -1.54 13.53
N THR A 219 7.45 -2.35 13.07
CA THR A 219 7.72 -3.50 12.20
C THR A 219 8.26 -3.05 10.84
N GLY A 220 7.62 -2.06 10.21
CA GLY A 220 8.04 -1.51 8.93
C GLY A 220 9.45 -0.92 8.96
N PHE A 221 9.76 -0.12 9.98
CA PHE A 221 11.10 0.44 10.18
C PHE A 221 12.15 -0.65 10.45
N LEU A 222 11.79 -1.71 11.18
CA LEU A 222 12.70 -2.83 11.46
C LEU A 222 13.03 -3.61 10.19
N ILE A 223 12.03 -3.91 9.34
CA ILE A 223 12.22 -4.63 8.08
C ILE A 223 13.01 -3.77 7.09
N ALA A 224 12.67 -2.49 6.94
CA ALA A 224 13.38 -1.57 6.07
C ALA A 224 14.86 -1.40 6.50
N ALA A 225 15.11 -1.29 7.80
CA ALA A 225 16.47 -1.20 8.35
C ALA A 225 17.29 -2.46 8.06
N GLU A 226 16.65 -3.63 7.94
CA GLU A 226 17.31 -4.87 7.56
C GLU A 226 17.57 -4.94 6.05
N GLU A 227 16.54 -4.76 5.22
CA GLU A 227 16.64 -5.01 3.77
C GLU A 227 17.25 -3.85 2.98
N ILE A 228 16.97 -2.62 3.38
CA ILE A 228 17.45 -1.43 2.67
C ILE A 228 18.75 -0.92 3.30
N GLY A 229 18.79 -0.90 4.64
CA GLY A 229 19.93 -0.37 5.37
C GLY A 229 21.03 -1.38 5.68
N ASP A 230 20.80 -2.66 5.44
CA ASP A 230 21.71 -3.78 5.79
C ASP A 230 22.23 -3.70 7.24
N TYR A 231 21.36 -3.29 8.18
CA TYR A 231 21.76 -3.09 9.56
C TYR A 231 21.61 -4.37 10.39
N GLY A 232 22.59 -4.63 11.23
CA GLY A 232 22.55 -5.72 12.21
C GLY A 232 21.44 -5.54 13.26
N SER A 233 21.06 -6.65 13.92
CA SER A 233 19.90 -6.74 14.82
C SER A 233 19.89 -5.69 15.93
N GLY A 234 21.04 -5.29 16.47
CA GLY A 234 21.15 -4.25 17.51
C GLY A 234 20.70 -2.87 17.01
N LYS A 235 21.16 -2.47 15.82
CA LYS A 235 20.81 -1.18 15.21
C LYS A 235 19.34 -1.17 14.78
N ARG A 236 18.82 -2.28 14.20
CA ARG A 236 17.42 -2.42 13.84
C ARG A 236 16.49 -2.21 15.04
N ARG A 237 16.80 -2.88 16.17
CA ARG A 237 16.03 -2.69 17.42
C ARG A 237 16.11 -1.25 17.95
N LYS A 238 17.26 -0.59 17.82
CA LYS A 238 17.40 0.82 18.20
C LYS A 238 16.50 1.71 17.35
N ILE A 239 16.44 1.50 16.02
CA ILE A 239 15.58 2.25 15.10
C ILE A 239 14.09 2.08 15.47
N ALA A 240 13.62 0.84 15.63
CA ALA A 240 12.24 0.57 16.04
C ALA A 240 11.88 1.21 17.38
N ARG A 241 12.77 1.15 18.36
CA ARG A 241 12.58 1.82 19.68
C ARG A 241 12.55 3.34 19.54
N SER A 242 13.39 3.92 18.67
CA SER A 242 13.41 5.37 18.46
C SER A 242 12.10 5.85 17.84
N PHE A 243 11.52 5.08 16.89
CA PHE A 243 10.20 5.36 16.34
C PHE A 243 9.12 5.43 17.44
N VAL A 244 9.02 4.38 18.27
CA VAL A 244 8.01 4.33 19.36
C VAL A 244 8.26 5.42 20.40
N ARG A 245 9.53 5.67 20.77
CA ARG A 245 9.88 6.73 21.72
C ARG A 245 9.52 8.11 21.17
N GLY A 246 9.83 8.40 19.90
CA GLY A 246 9.50 9.67 19.27
C GLY A 246 8.01 9.98 19.33
N TYR A 247 7.15 8.96 19.11
CA TYR A 247 5.72 9.09 19.30
C TYR A 247 5.36 9.45 20.75
N ALA A 248 5.85 8.67 21.72
CA ALA A 248 5.56 8.89 23.12
C ALA A 248 6.04 10.27 23.63
N ASP A 249 7.26 10.66 23.22
CA ASP A 249 7.83 11.96 23.59
C ASP A 249 6.96 13.11 23.03
N LYS A 250 6.50 12.97 21.78
CA LYS A 250 5.68 14.02 21.14
C LYS A 250 4.28 14.11 21.73
N VAL A 251 3.64 12.98 22.03
CA VAL A 251 2.34 12.95 22.73
C VAL A 251 2.44 13.64 24.09
N ASN A 252 3.53 13.40 24.84
CA ASN A 252 3.75 14.09 26.12
C ASN A 252 3.92 15.61 25.97
N VAL A 253 4.58 16.08 24.90
CA VAL A 253 4.70 17.52 24.62
C VAL A 253 3.31 18.10 24.34
N TYR A 254 2.55 17.49 23.45
CA TYR A 254 1.20 17.96 23.09
C TYR A 254 0.23 17.95 24.27
N ALA A 255 0.31 16.92 25.13
CA ALA A 255 -0.50 16.86 26.33
C ALA A 255 -0.19 17.99 27.34
N ALA A 256 0.98 18.61 27.22
CA ALA A 256 1.38 19.70 28.12
C ALA A 256 1.02 21.10 27.60
N ASP A 257 0.97 21.31 26.28
CA ASP A 257 0.91 22.65 25.69
C ASP A 257 -0.12 22.84 24.56
N ASN A 258 -0.85 21.80 24.15
CA ASN A 258 -1.84 21.82 23.06
C ASN A 258 -1.30 22.42 21.75
N THR A 259 -0.03 22.22 21.44
CA THR A 259 0.59 22.76 20.23
C THR A 259 0.35 21.90 18.98
N GLU A 260 -0.30 20.74 19.11
CA GLU A 260 -0.62 19.83 18.02
C GLU A 260 -1.45 20.48 16.90
N GLU A 261 -2.35 21.42 17.24
CA GLU A 261 -3.20 22.09 16.26
C GLU A 261 -2.42 23.00 15.27
N SER A 262 -1.18 23.36 15.65
CA SER A 262 -0.33 24.23 14.83
C SER A 262 1.02 23.60 14.49
N ALA A 263 1.26 22.36 14.94
CA ALA A 263 2.54 21.70 14.77
C ALA A 263 2.66 21.06 13.38
N ASP A 264 3.33 21.72 12.47
CA ASP A 264 3.81 21.14 11.23
C ASP A 264 5.34 21.04 11.23
N LEU A 265 5.85 20.03 10.52
CA LEU A 265 7.28 19.85 10.34
C LEU A 265 7.68 20.50 9.01
N ARG A 266 8.46 21.56 9.10
CA ARG A 266 8.97 22.37 7.98
C ARG A 266 10.47 22.28 7.88
N ARG A 267 11.04 22.80 6.79
CA ARG A 267 12.49 22.82 6.56
C ARG A 267 13.29 23.44 7.72
N ASP A 268 12.78 24.50 8.33
CA ASP A 268 13.45 25.30 9.36
C ASP A 268 13.38 24.70 10.78
N ASN A 269 12.41 23.82 11.04
CA ASN A 269 12.26 23.14 12.34
C ASN A 269 12.51 21.63 12.28
N ALA A 270 12.84 21.09 11.10
CA ALA A 270 13.08 19.67 10.89
C ALA A 270 14.50 19.25 11.34
N PRO A 271 14.65 18.01 11.86
CA PRO A 271 15.97 17.39 12.01
C PRO A 271 16.71 17.34 10.64
N GLU A 272 18.05 17.40 10.68
CA GLU A 272 18.91 17.48 9.47
C GLU A 272 18.53 16.43 8.40
N LEU A 273 18.35 15.16 8.79
CA LEU A 273 17.96 14.09 7.87
C LEU A 273 16.63 14.38 7.13
N ILE A 274 15.68 15.03 7.79
CA ILE A 274 14.40 15.41 7.18
C ILE A 274 14.56 16.70 6.38
N ALA A 275 15.41 17.62 6.84
CA ALA A 275 15.75 18.83 6.11
C ALA A 275 16.30 18.53 4.71
N ASP A 276 17.16 17.51 4.58
CA ASP A 276 17.68 17.05 3.29
C ASP A 276 16.56 16.60 2.33
N LEU A 277 15.50 15.96 2.84
CA LEU A 277 14.33 15.59 2.02
C LEU A 277 13.57 16.81 1.50
N PHE A 278 13.49 17.90 2.27
CA PHE A 278 12.92 19.17 1.79
C PHE A 278 13.76 19.77 0.67
N ASP A 279 15.09 19.77 0.84
CA ASP A 279 16.01 20.30 -0.17
C ASP A 279 15.90 19.51 -1.48
N ASP A 280 15.84 18.18 -1.41
CA ASP A 280 15.63 17.29 -2.56
C ASP A 280 14.27 17.55 -3.23
N ALA A 281 13.18 17.63 -2.45
CA ALA A 281 11.84 17.82 -2.97
C ALA A 281 11.66 19.16 -3.69
N THR A 282 12.38 20.20 -3.26
CA THR A 282 12.25 21.56 -3.81
C THR A 282 13.31 21.94 -4.86
N SER A 283 14.38 21.14 -5.00
CA SER A 283 15.57 21.46 -5.81
C SER A 283 15.35 21.62 -7.31
N GLY A 284 14.29 21.09 -7.88
CA GLY A 284 14.18 20.92 -9.33
C GLY A 284 13.41 22.01 -10.10
N GLY A 285 12.60 22.79 -9.44
CA GLY A 285 11.63 23.70 -10.06
C GLY A 285 10.50 22.96 -10.81
N ARG A 286 9.27 23.44 -10.64
CA ARG A 286 8.04 22.82 -11.18
C ARG A 286 8.05 22.71 -12.70
N ALA A 287 8.36 23.80 -13.41
CA ALA A 287 8.37 23.85 -14.88
C ALA A 287 9.30 22.77 -15.50
N LYS A 288 10.50 22.62 -14.94
CA LYS A 288 11.45 21.58 -15.38
C LYS A 288 10.94 20.18 -15.11
N TRP A 289 10.33 19.94 -13.93
CA TRP A 289 9.76 18.68 -13.55
C TRP A 289 8.57 18.28 -14.44
N LEU A 290 7.63 19.21 -14.72
CA LEU A 290 6.50 19.00 -15.64
C LEU A 290 7.00 18.66 -17.05
N THR A 291 7.94 19.45 -17.59
CA THR A 291 8.51 19.24 -18.93
C THR A 291 9.21 17.89 -19.03
N LYS A 292 10.02 17.53 -18.03
CA LYS A 292 10.78 16.26 -18.06
C LYS A 292 9.89 15.04 -17.92
N LYS A 293 8.85 15.07 -17.08
CA LYS A 293 8.10 13.88 -16.70
C LYS A 293 6.73 13.74 -17.35
N TYR A 294 6.07 14.86 -17.67
CA TYR A 294 4.64 14.80 -18.00
C TYR A 294 4.28 15.40 -19.35
N TYR A 295 4.87 16.52 -19.75
CA TYR A 295 4.48 17.19 -20.97
C TYR A 295 4.86 16.44 -22.26
N ASN A 296 3.96 16.55 -23.26
CA ASN A 296 4.30 16.36 -24.66
C ASN A 296 5.20 17.51 -25.17
N GLU A 297 5.73 17.41 -26.38
CA GLU A 297 6.67 18.38 -26.94
C GLU A 297 6.13 19.81 -26.98
N ASN A 298 4.83 19.97 -27.24
CA ASN A 298 4.17 21.27 -27.38
C ASN A 298 3.59 21.79 -26.06
N LYS A 299 3.74 21.07 -24.95
CA LYS A 299 3.15 21.36 -23.63
C LYS A 299 1.63 21.52 -23.64
N THR A 300 0.95 20.90 -24.58
CA THR A 300 -0.52 20.92 -24.70
C THR A 300 -1.22 19.85 -23.92
N GLY A 301 -0.48 18.88 -23.37
CA GLY A 301 -1.01 17.75 -22.61
C GLY A 301 0.06 16.75 -22.23
N PHE A 302 -0.37 15.56 -21.84
CA PHE A 302 0.51 14.50 -21.38
C PHE A 302 1.30 13.85 -22.51
N ARG A 303 2.56 13.53 -22.22
CA ARG A 303 3.39 12.67 -23.05
C ARG A 303 3.00 11.20 -22.85
N ALA A 304 2.63 10.52 -23.91
CA ALA A 304 2.29 9.11 -23.89
C ALA A 304 3.48 8.23 -23.48
N SER A 305 3.22 7.25 -22.60
CA SER A 305 4.17 6.21 -22.22
C SER A 305 3.42 4.94 -21.79
N LYS A 306 4.13 3.82 -21.57
CA LYS A 306 3.53 2.60 -21.01
C LYS A 306 2.85 2.83 -19.65
N LYS A 307 3.33 3.81 -18.87
CA LYS A 307 2.84 4.13 -17.52
C LYS A 307 1.89 5.32 -17.47
N LEU A 308 1.80 6.10 -18.52
CA LEU A 308 0.96 7.29 -18.62
C LEU A 308 0.29 7.29 -19.99
N VAL A 309 -0.99 6.94 -20.02
CA VAL A 309 -1.76 6.78 -21.26
C VAL A 309 -2.74 7.93 -21.37
N PRO A 310 -2.48 8.93 -22.24
CA PRO A 310 -3.41 10.03 -22.44
C PRO A 310 -4.79 9.53 -22.88
N ILE A 311 -5.83 10.08 -22.30
CA ILE A 311 -7.24 9.84 -22.62
C ILE A 311 -7.94 11.18 -22.87
N THR A 312 -7.34 12.01 -23.69
CA THR A 312 -7.76 13.39 -23.98
C THR A 312 -9.21 13.51 -24.42
N SER A 313 -9.77 12.46 -25.03
CA SER A 313 -11.20 12.40 -25.41
C SER A 313 -12.15 12.45 -24.21
N ARG A 314 -11.68 12.17 -23.00
CA ARG A 314 -12.45 12.25 -21.75
C ARG A 314 -12.24 13.57 -21.00
N ARG A 315 -11.55 14.56 -21.57
CA ARG A 315 -11.25 15.82 -20.92
C ARG A 315 -12.50 16.51 -20.38
N ASP A 316 -13.54 16.58 -21.20
CA ASP A 316 -14.77 17.29 -20.82
C ASP A 316 -15.53 16.58 -19.69
N GLU A 317 -15.53 15.25 -19.65
CA GLU A 317 -16.03 14.46 -18.52
C GLU A 317 -15.31 14.80 -17.21
N PHE A 318 -13.98 14.92 -17.27
CA PHE A 318 -13.21 15.29 -16.08
C PHE A 318 -13.36 16.76 -15.71
N GLN A 319 -13.64 17.65 -16.67
CA GLN A 319 -13.99 19.04 -16.36
C GLN A 319 -15.32 19.09 -15.56
N GLU A 320 -16.34 18.36 -15.99
CA GLU A 320 -17.60 18.27 -15.27
C GLU A 320 -17.43 17.73 -13.84
N LEU A 321 -16.55 16.73 -13.65
CA LEU A 321 -16.20 16.20 -12.33
C LEU A 321 -15.53 17.25 -11.44
N ILE A 322 -14.57 17.99 -12.01
CA ILE A 322 -13.86 19.08 -11.30
C ILE A 322 -14.84 20.20 -10.92
N ASP A 323 -15.69 20.66 -11.86
CA ASP A 323 -16.65 21.72 -11.62
C ASP A 323 -17.63 21.34 -10.49
N ARG A 324 -18.13 20.09 -10.51
CA ARG A 324 -18.97 19.56 -9.46
C ARG A 324 -18.25 19.45 -8.13
N TYR A 325 -17.02 18.95 -8.13
CA TYR A 325 -16.21 18.87 -6.92
C TYR A 325 -16.02 20.25 -6.28
N VAL A 326 -15.66 21.27 -7.05
CA VAL A 326 -15.48 22.65 -6.57
C VAL A 326 -16.81 23.18 -5.99
N ALA A 327 -17.93 22.93 -6.67
CA ALA A 327 -19.25 23.41 -6.23
C ALA A 327 -19.74 22.74 -4.94
N GLU A 328 -19.51 21.43 -4.79
CA GLU A 328 -20.05 20.62 -3.68
C GLU A 328 -19.14 20.60 -2.45
N SER A 329 -17.82 20.67 -2.64
CA SER A 329 -16.86 20.59 -1.52
C SER A 329 -16.69 21.90 -0.74
N GLY A 330 -17.18 23.02 -1.27
CA GLY A 330 -16.92 24.35 -0.71
C GLY A 330 -15.45 24.78 -0.86
N LEU A 331 -14.70 24.18 -1.79
CA LEU A 331 -13.30 24.50 -2.04
C LEU A 331 -13.12 25.96 -2.43
N VAL A 332 -12.34 26.68 -1.65
CA VAL A 332 -11.80 27.98 -2.08
C VAL A 332 -10.63 27.70 -3.00
N VAL A 333 -10.85 27.85 -4.31
CA VAL A 333 -9.83 27.57 -5.32
C VAL A 333 -8.61 28.46 -5.09
N PRO A 334 -7.43 27.89 -4.81
CA PRO A 334 -6.25 28.71 -4.58
C PRO A 334 -5.76 29.35 -5.88
N PRO A 335 -5.16 30.56 -5.83
CA PRO A 335 -4.70 31.28 -7.03
C PRO A 335 -3.81 30.46 -7.96
N ARG A 336 -3.00 29.54 -7.40
CA ARG A 336 -2.13 28.63 -8.16
C ARG A 336 -2.87 27.64 -9.08
N ALA A 337 -4.16 27.43 -8.85
CA ALA A 337 -4.99 26.54 -9.64
C ALA A 337 -5.74 27.22 -10.77
N GLY A 338 -5.53 28.53 -10.96
CA GLY A 338 -6.19 29.28 -12.00
C GLY A 338 -7.71 29.19 -11.92
N THR A 339 -8.34 28.83 -13.03
CA THR A 339 -9.79 28.62 -13.12
C THR A 339 -10.21 27.14 -12.97
N MET A 340 -9.33 26.25 -12.53
CA MET A 340 -9.54 24.82 -12.49
C MET A 340 -9.84 24.19 -13.87
N ARG A 341 -9.37 24.81 -14.94
CA ARG A 341 -9.57 24.32 -16.30
C ARG A 341 -8.73 23.08 -16.57
N VAL A 342 -9.38 21.99 -16.96
CA VAL A 342 -8.72 20.74 -17.34
C VAL A 342 -8.02 20.91 -18.70
N LYS A 343 -6.71 20.77 -18.71
CA LYS A 343 -5.88 20.80 -19.92
C LYS A 343 -5.83 19.46 -20.63
N ASP A 344 -5.58 18.40 -19.86
CA ASP A 344 -5.52 17.02 -20.37
C ASP A 344 -5.73 16.00 -19.26
N VAL A 345 -6.03 14.76 -19.64
CA VAL A 345 -6.25 13.64 -18.71
C VAL A 345 -5.46 12.42 -19.20
N ALA A 346 -4.87 11.69 -18.26
CA ALA A 346 -4.19 10.43 -18.56
C ALA A 346 -4.49 9.36 -17.52
N GLU A 347 -4.65 8.12 -17.96
CA GLU A 347 -4.65 6.95 -17.09
C GLU A 347 -3.23 6.67 -16.60
N ARG A 348 -3.06 6.51 -15.29
CA ARG A 348 -1.78 6.20 -14.66
C ARG A 348 -1.69 4.72 -14.33
N ARG A 349 -0.75 4.00 -14.96
CA ARG A 349 -0.57 2.55 -14.82
C ARG A 349 0.70 2.19 -14.07
N GLY A 350 0.71 1.01 -13.44
CA GLY A 350 1.92 0.42 -12.86
C GLY A 350 2.53 1.18 -11.69
N GLN A 351 1.76 1.98 -10.94
CA GLN A 351 2.26 2.75 -9.82
C GLN A 351 1.74 2.23 -8.47
N GLY A 352 2.57 2.42 -7.44
CA GLY A 352 2.30 1.98 -6.08
C GLY A 352 2.58 0.48 -5.87
N THR A 353 2.57 0.06 -4.60
CA THR A 353 2.60 -1.37 -4.22
C THR A 353 1.22 -1.78 -3.73
N ALA A 354 0.63 -1.05 -2.80
CA ALA A 354 -0.71 -1.33 -2.28
C ALA A 354 -1.81 -1.07 -3.33
N SER A 355 -1.72 0.01 -4.09
CA SER A 355 -2.74 0.44 -5.07
C SER A 355 -2.54 -0.06 -6.51
N LEU A 356 -1.51 -0.88 -6.80
CA LEU A 356 -1.27 -1.40 -8.14
C LEU A 356 -2.50 -2.15 -8.67
N GLY A 357 -2.92 -1.83 -9.92
CA GLY A 357 -4.11 -2.41 -10.57
C GLY A 357 -5.46 -1.78 -10.14
N LEU A 358 -5.45 -0.70 -9.35
CA LEU A 358 -6.62 0.16 -9.14
C LEU A 358 -6.65 1.27 -10.21
N VAL A 359 -7.85 1.78 -10.46
CA VAL A 359 -8.04 2.90 -11.39
C VAL A 359 -7.41 4.16 -10.81
N ARG A 360 -6.58 4.81 -11.63
CA ARG A 360 -5.87 6.03 -11.26
C ARG A 360 -5.75 6.93 -12.48
N TYR A 361 -6.12 8.18 -12.33
CA TYR A 361 -6.00 9.19 -13.38
C TYR A 361 -5.13 10.35 -12.91
N TYR A 362 -4.38 10.91 -13.82
CA TYR A 362 -3.76 12.22 -13.67
C TYR A 362 -4.54 13.22 -14.49
N VAL A 363 -4.94 14.31 -13.86
CA VAL A 363 -5.64 15.42 -14.48
C VAL A 363 -4.74 16.63 -14.42
N MET A 364 -4.39 17.17 -15.57
CA MET A 364 -3.58 18.37 -15.70
C MET A 364 -4.50 19.58 -15.70
N ILE A 365 -4.32 20.45 -14.76
CA ILE A 365 -5.07 21.70 -14.61
C ILE A 365 -4.20 22.85 -15.08
N GLU A 366 -4.76 23.76 -15.90
CA GLU A 366 -4.06 24.97 -16.35
C GLU A 366 -3.74 25.88 -15.18
N GLY A 367 -2.47 26.19 -15.00
CA GLY A 367 -2.01 27.21 -14.07
C GLY A 367 -2.28 28.63 -14.59
N PRO A 368 -2.05 29.66 -13.76
CA PRO A 368 -2.24 31.06 -14.16
C PRO A 368 -1.34 31.55 -15.30
N HIS A 369 -0.18 30.91 -15.52
CA HIS A 369 0.77 31.35 -16.54
C HIS A 369 0.56 30.63 -17.87
N ALA A 370 0.45 31.42 -18.94
CA ALA A 370 0.21 30.89 -20.29
C ALA A 370 1.35 30.02 -20.85
N ASP A 371 2.55 30.07 -20.26
CA ASP A 371 3.72 29.27 -20.68
C ASP A 371 3.72 27.85 -20.12
N ALA A 372 2.67 27.49 -19.39
CA ALA A 372 2.50 26.18 -18.75
C ALA A 372 3.61 25.83 -17.74
N SER A 373 4.25 26.85 -17.15
CA SER A 373 5.33 26.62 -16.16
C SER A 373 4.82 26.19 -14.80
N ASP A 374 3.54 26.42 -14.51
CA ASP A 374 2.90 26.26 -13.22
C ASP A 374 1.61 25.41 -13.23
N ASP A 375 1.34 24.70 -14.32
CA ASP A 375 0.21 23.76 -14.38
C ASP A 375 0.21 22.82 -13.16
N LEU A 376 -1.00 22.51 -12.68
CA LEU A 376 -1.17 21.56 -11.58
C LEU A 376 -1.40 20.15 -12.10
N LEU A 377 -0.97 19.20 -11.30
CA LEU A 377 -1.24 17.78 -11.54
C LEU A 377 -2.07 17.24 -10.37
N LEU A 378 -3.35 16.97 -10.63
CA LEU A 378 -4.22 16.32 -9.66
C LEU A 378 -4.24 14.81 -9.92
N GLU A 379 -4.34 14.03 -8.86
CA GLU A 379 -4.49 12.60 -8.94
C GLU A 379 -5.90 12.19 -8.51
N PHE A 380 -6.62 11.49 -9.39
CA PHE A 380 -7.87 10.82 -9.09
C PHE A 380 -7.58 9.35 -8.83
N LYS A 381 -7.79 8.92 -7.61
CA LYS A 381 -7.49 7.56 -7.14
C LYS A 381 -8.74 6.88 -6.65
N GLN A 382 -8.96 5.63 -7.06
CA GLN A 382 -10.08 4.85 -6.53
C GLN A 382 -9.86 4.58 -5.03
N ALA A 383 -10.72 5.14 -4.18
CA ALA A 383 -10.76 4.79 -2.77
C ALA A 383 -11.37 3.39 -2.56
N ARG A 384 -10.88 2.68 -1.57
CA ARG A 384 -11.36 1.35 -1.18
C ARG A 384 -11.54 1.28 0.33
N ARG A 385 -12.21 0.24 0.79
CA ARG A 385 -12.36 -0.02 2.21
C ARG A 385 -10.98 -0.19 2.88
N SER A 386 -10.83 0.33 4.09
CA SER A 386 -9.62 0.15 4.90
C SER A 386 -9.38 -1.32 5.25
N ALA A 387 -8.12 -1.70 5.35
CA ALA A 387 -7.70 -2.99 5.87
C ALA A 387 -8.07 -3.22 7.35
N LEU A 388 -8.37 -2.14 8.08
CA LEU A 388 -8.74 -2.19 9.50
C LEU A 388 -10.24 -2.40 9.71
N ASP A 389 -11.06 -2.10 8.70
CA ASP A 389 -12.51 -2.18 8.81
C ASP A 389 -12.99 -3.60 9.17
N GLY A 390 -13.80 -3.67 10.22
CA GLY A 390 -14.30 -4.92 10.78
C GLY A 390 -13.33 -5.67 11.69
N LEU A 391 -12.10 -5.17 11.89
CA LEU A 391 -11.09 -5.79 12.77
C LEU A 391 -10.96 -5.09 14.11
N VAL A 392 -11.52 -3.90 14.22
CA VAL A 392 -11.58 -3.12 15.45
C VAL A 392 -12.95 -3.37 16.10
N PRO A 393 -13.01 -3.63 17.42
CA PRO A 393 -14.27 -3.67 18.14
C PRO A 393 -15.03 -2.35 17.94
N HIS A 394 -16.35 -2.40 18.09
CA HIS A 394 -17.23 -1.27 17.82
C HIS A 394 -16.67 0.06 18.34
N SER A 395 -16.40 0.97 17.41
CA SER A 395 -16.15 2.37 17.68
C SER A 395 -17.45 3.14 17.41
N GLU A 396 -17.80 4.08 18.26
CA GLU A 396 -18.89 5.04 18.02
C GLU A 396 -18.55 6.00 16.87
N HIS A 397 -17.28 6.02 16.45
CA HIS A 397 -16.80 6.86 15.36
C HIS A 397 -16.88 6.10 14.05
N VAL A 398 -17.78 6.51 13.20
CA VAL A 398 -17.95 5.98 11.84
C VAL A 398 -17.77 7.12 10.85
N VAL A 399 -16.99 6.89 9.81
CA VAL A 399 -16.94 7.77 8.65
C VAL A 399 -17.55 7.02 7.48
N ASP A 400 -18.69 7.52 7.01
CA ASP A 400 -19.39 6.94 5.87
C ASP A 400 -18.65 7.21 4.57
N GLY A 401 -18.53 6.18 3.74
CA GLY A 401 -17.85 6.29 2.45
C GLY A 401 -16.33 6.12 2.51
N ASN A 402 -15.78 5.48 1.48
CA ASN A 402 -14.34 5.22 1.42
C ASN A 402 -13.54 6.50 1.11
N ALA A 403 -14.07 7.37 0.24
CA ALA A 403 -13.41 8.62 -0.11
C ALA A 403 -13.46 9.61 1.06
N ASP A 404 -14.64 9.76 1.70
CA ASP A 404 -14.82 10.66 2.85
C ASP A 404 -13.90 10.29 4.01
N ARG A 405 -13.70 8.99 4.24
CA ARG A 405 -12.75 8.47 5.24
C ARG A 405 -11.31 8.93 4.96
N VAL A 406 -10.88 8.86 3.71
CA VAL A 406 -9.52 9.27 3.30
C VAL A 406 -9.34 10.78 3.48
N VAL A 407 -10.33 11.57 3.02
CA VAL A 407 -10.35 13.04 3.18
C VAL A 407 -10.36 13.43 4.65
N HIS A 408 -11.22 12.78 5.46
CA HIS A 408 -11.27 13.01 6.90
C HIS A 408 -9.91 12.71 7.56
N GLY A 409 -9.29 11.60 7.19
CA GLY A 409 -7.96 11.22 7.71
C GLY A 409 -6.91 12.28 7.44
N GLN A 410 -6.84 12.77 6.21
CA GLN A 410 -5.89 13.83 5.85
C GLN A 410 -6.16 15.12 6.64
N ARG A 411 -7.42 15.55 6.73
CA ARG A 411 -7.79 16.78 7.44
C ARG A 411 -7.50 16.74 8.94
N VAL A 412 -7.63 15.58 9.56
CA VAL A 412 -7.37 15.41 11.01
C VAL A 412 -5.88 15.27 11.31
N GLN A 413 -5.13 14.57 10.45
CA GLN A 413 -3.74 14.20 10.74
C GLN A 413 -2.70 15.18 10.18
N LEU A 414 -3.09 16.09 9.29
CA LEU A 414 -2.22 17.14 8.78
C LEU A 414 -2.75 18.51 9.15
N VAL A 415 -1.92 19.30 9.83
CA VAL A 415 -2.14 20.73 9.97
C VAL A 415 -2.05 21.39 8.60
N SER A 416 -3.10 22.11 8.19
CA SER A 416 -3.16 22.77 6.88
C SER A 416 -2.88 21.83 5.69
N GLY A 417 -3.50 20.64 5.66
CA GLY A 417 -3.33 19.67 4.56
C GLY A 417 -3.65 20.22 3.18
N ASP A 418 -3.43 19.41 2.12
CA ASP A 418 -3.71 19.84 0.75
C ASP A 418 -5.20 20.13 0.55
N VAL A 419 -5.51 21.30 -0.01
CA VAL A 419 -6.90 21.76 -0.25
C VAL A 419 -7.64 20.93 -1.30
N PHE A 420 -6.93 20.17 -2.12
CA PHE A 420 -7.50 19.33 -3.18
C PHE A 420 -7.82 17.89 -2.75
N TYR A 421 -7.68 17.62 -1.46
CA TYR A 421 -8.04 16.30 -0.92
C TYR A 421 -9.53 16.14 -0.73
#